data_689ecea6c9217ef82eea83cef2cc9b39
#
_entry.id   689ecea6c9217ef82eea83cef2cc9b39
#
_cell.length_a   1.000
_cell.length_b   1.000
_cell.length_c   1.000
_cell.angle_alpha   90.00
_cell.angle_beta   90.00
_cell.angle_gamma   90.00
#
_symmetry.space_group_name_H-M   'P 1'
#
loop_
_entity.id
_entity.type
_entity.pdbx_description
1 polymer ?
#
loop_
_entity_poly.entity_id
_entity_poly.type
_entity_poly.pdbx_seq_one_letter_code
_entity_poly.pdbx_strand_id
1 'polypeptide(L)'
;MSDGHPLYTEDGASWLWLLAGPAAGLVMVLVQIRAGVGLQFAVPVMFMVMVSGFLALQVKAARVHTSLELTAQALRQGTETLPLNEIVSVYPEPENTVRAAGLVDKWQGRALGYSATGPLEKWQTARALGELSGVPKGRTPVGLRLTGDRYVQAWARKPDVLRAELSRLVPDGAP
;
A
#
# COMPACT_ATOMS: atom_id res chain seq x y z
N MET A 1 10.76 27.41 -2.89
CA MET A 1 10.25 26.04 -2.81
C MET A 1 11.33 25.17 -3.43
N SER A 2 12.18 24.58 -2.61
CA SER A 2 13.23 23.68 -3.10
C SER A 2 12.55 22.33 -3.32
N ASP A 3 12.41 21.95 -4.59
CA ASP A 3 12.02 20.61 -5.01
C ASP A 3 13.09 19.63 -4.52
N GLY A 4 12.95 19.20 -3.26
CA GLY A 4 13.83 18.21 -2.70
C GLY A 4 13.64 16.90 -3.48
N HIS A 5 14.69 16.47 -4.15
CA HIS A 5 14.70 15.14 -4.78
C HIS A 5 14.21 14.12 -3.76
N PRO A 6 13.24 13.26 -4.11
CA PRO A 6 12.77 12.24 -3.19
C PRO A 6 13.91 11.25 -2.90
N LEU A 7 14.18 11.00 -1.64
CA LEU A 7 15.19 10.06 -1.16
C LEU A 7 14.71 8.62 -1.31
N TYR A 8 13.38 8.42 -1.18
CA TYR A 8 12.76 7.13 -1.35
C TYR A 8 11.34 7.30 -1.90
N THR A 9 10.97 6.46 -2.87
CA THR A 9 9.62 6.46 -3.46
C THR A 9 9.10 5.07 -3.69
N GLU A 10 7.83 4.87 -3.45
CA GLU A 10 7.10 3.67 -3.85
C GLU A 10 5.79 4.02 -4.55
N ASP A 11 5.62 3.52 -5.74
CA ASP A 11 4.33 3.62 -6.45
C ASP A 11 3.24 2.75 -5.81
N GLY A 12 2.01 3.23 -5.84
CA GLY A 12 0.84 2.48 -5.33
C GLY A 12 0.58 1.21 -6.12
N ALA A 13 0.25 1.35 -7.38
CA ALA A 13 -0.09 0.25 -8.28
C ALA A 13 0.62 0.39 -9.64
N SER A 14 0.84 -0.75 -10.29
CA SER A 14 1.45 -0.79 -11.63
C SER A 14 0.40 -0.56 -12.72
N TRP A 15 0.74 0.22 -13.74
CA TRP A 15 -0.06 0.38 -14.95
C TRP A 15 -0.18 -0.91 -15.80
N LEU A 16 0.66 -1.91 -15.53
CA LEU A 16 0.60 -3.22 -16.20
C LEU A 16 -0.76 -3.91 -16.02
N TRP A 17 -1.49 -3.57 -14.96
CA TRP A 17 -2.86 -4.06 -14.76
C TRP A 17 -3.82 -3.71 -15.89
N LEU A 18 -3.56 -2.63 -16.65
CA LEU A 18 -4.38 -2.28 -17.80
C LEU A 18 -4.32 -3.32 -18.92
N LEU A 19 -3.25 -4.12 -18.99
CA LEU A 19 -3.12 -5.20 -19.97
C LEU A 19 -4.18 -6.31 -19.77
N ALA A 20 -4.81 -6.37 -18.61
CA ALA A 20 -5.92 -7.30 -18.38
C ALA A 20 -7.14 -7.02 -19.28
N GLY A 21 -7.35 -5.77 -19.70
CA GLY A 21 -8.40 -5.44 -20.65
C GLY A 21 -8.20 -6.05 -22.03
N PRO A 22 -7.07 -5.80 -22.72
CA PRO A 22 -6.71 -6.49 -23.96
C PRO A 22 -6.73 -8.02 -23.82
N ALA A 23 -6.23 -8.57 -22.70
CA ALA A 23 -6.29 -10.01 -22.44
C ALA A 23 -7.74 -10.53 -22.37
N ALA A 24 -8.63 -9.80 -21.69
CA ALA A 24 -10.06 -10.16 -21.61
C ALA A 24 -10.73 -10.10 -23.00
N GLY A 25 -10.43 -9.09 -23.80
CA GLY A 25 -10.89 -8.99 -25.18
C GLY A 25 -10.43 -10.17 -26.06
N LEU A 26 -9.16 -10.55 -25.94
CA LEU A 26 -8.61 -11.70 -26.63
C LEU A 26 -9.29 -13.02 -26.24
N VAL A 27 -9.50 -13.24 -24.93
CA VAL A 27 -10.25 -14.40 -24.44
C VAL A 27 -11.63 -14.46 -25.04
N MET A 28 -12.32 -13.30 -25.14
CA MET A 28 -13.67 -13.23 -25.75
C MET A 28 -13.65 -13.61 -27.24
N VAL A 29 -12.64 -13.18 -28.00
CA VAL A 29 -12.46 -13.59 -29.39
C VAL A 29 -12.25 -15.11 -29.48
N LEU A 30 -11.39 -15.67 -28.64
CA LEU A 30 -11.15 -17.12 -28.62
C LEU A 30 -12.43 -17.92 -28.31
N VAL A 31 -13.23 -17.43 -27.38
CA VAL A 31 -14.53 -18.04 -27.06
C VAL A 31 -15.48 -18.02 -28.27
N GLN A 32 -15.57 -16.90 -29.01
CA GLN A 32 -16.39 -16.81 -30.23
C GLN A 32 -15.94 -17.81 -31.30
N ILE A 33 -14.62 -17.91 -31.54
CA ILE A 33 -14.05 -18.86 -32.49
C ILE A 33 -14.43 -20.30 -32.11
N ARG A 34 -14.29 -20.65 -30.81
CA ARG A 34 -14.62 -21.99 -30.30
C ARG A 34 -16.11 -22.31 -30.38
N ALA A 35 -16.95 -21.31 -30.16
CA ALA A 35 -18.41 -21.46 -30.25
C ALA A 35 -18.95 -21.48 -31.69
N GLY A 36 -18.15 -21.20 -32.72
CA GLY A 36 -18.56 -21.19 -34.11
C GLY A 36 -19.56 -20.09 -34.48
N VAL A 37 -19.74 -19.06 -33.64
CA VAL A 37 -20.71 -17.98 -33.85
C VAL A 37 -20.24 -16.86 -34.80
N GLY A 38 -19.07 -17.04 -35.41
CA GLY A 38 -18.44 -16.01 -36.23
C GLY A 38 -17.76 -14.93 -35.40
N LEU A 39 -16.89 -14.14 -36.08
CA LEU A 39 -16.13 -13.06 -35.39
C LEU A 39 -16.99 -11.79 -35.36
N GLN A 40 -17.45 -11.44 -34.17
CA GLN A 40 -18.13 -10.19 -33.87
C GLN A 40 -17.23 -9.30 -33.01
N PHE A 41 -16.52 -8.36 -33.65
CA PHE A 41 -15.53 -7.53 -32.94
C PHE A 41 -16.14 -6.53 -31.94
N ALA A 42 -17.39 -6.15 -32.10
CA ALA A 42 -18.06 -5.17 -31.24
C ALA A 42 -18.06 -5.59 -29.78
N VAL A 43 -18.37 -6.84 -29.46
CA VAL A 43 -18.44 -7.36 -28.08
C VAL A 43 -17.08 -7.45 -27.44
N PRO A 44 -16.04 -8.08 -28.04
CA PRO A 44 -14.70 -8.10 -27.49
C PRO A 44 -14.11 -6.70 -27.27
N VAL A 45 -14.28 -5.79 -28.21
CA VAL A 45 -13.77 -4.40 -28.10
C VAL A 45 -14.47 -3.66 -26.97
N MET A 46 -15.80 -3.75 -26.87
CA MET A 46 -16.56 -3.14 -25.78
C MET A 46 -16.08 -3.68 -24.42
N PHE A 47 -15.89 -4.99 -24.31
CA PHE A 47 -15.43 -5.62 -23.07
C PHE A 47 -14.00 -5.19 -22.71
N MET A 48 -13.10 -5.15 -23.70
CA MET A 48 -11.73 -4.64 -23.52
C MET A 48 -11.73 -3.20 -23.00
N VAL A 49 -12.51 -2.31 -23.60
CA VAL A 49 -12.58 -0.89 -23.20
C VAL A 49 -13.17 -0.75 -21.79
N MET A 50 -14.23 -1.49 -21.48
CA MET A 50 -14.87 -1.46 -20.17
C MET A 50 -13.93 -1.95 -19.07
N VAL A 51 -13.26 -3.09 -19.27
CA VAL A 51 -12.31 -3.64 -18.29
C VAL A 51 -11.10 -2.73 -18.13
N SER A 52 -10.51 -2.24 -19.24
CA SER A 52 -9.37 -1.31 -19.18
C SER A 52 -9.75 0.00 -18.47
N GLY A 53 -10.92 0.57 -18.79
CA GLY A 53 -11.40 1.80 -18.16
C GLY A 53 -11.63 1.65 -16.67
N PHE A 54 -12.26 0.55 -16.25
CA PHE A 54 -12.43 0.24 -14.83
C PHE A 54 -11.08 0.08 -14.11
N LEU A 55 -10.16 -0.68 -14.70
CA LEU A 55 -8.83 -0.88 -14.11
C LEU A 55 -8.01 0.41 -14.09
N ALA A 56 -8.14 1.29 -15.09
CA ALA A 56 -7.48 2.59 -15.07
C ALA A 56 -7.91 3.45 -13.88
N LEU A 57 -9.21 3.47 -13.57
CA LEU A 57 -9.73 4.16 -12.39
C LEU A 57 -9.19 3.55 -11.10
N GLN A 58 -9.17 2.22 -10.99
CA GLN A 58 -8.65 1.52 -9.83
C GLN A 58 -7.14 1.77 -9.62
N VAL A 59 -6.35 1.70 -10.70
CA VAL A 59 -4.90 1.98 -10.64
C VAL A 59 -4.66 3.43 -10.25
N LYS A 60 -5.42 4.38 -10.80
CA LYS A 60 -5.32 5.80 -10.45
C LYS A 60 -5.63 6.01 -8.96
N ALA A 61 -6.72 5.47 -8.46
CA ALA A 61 -7.10 5.56 -7.05
C ALA A 61 -6.02 4.93 -6.15
N ALA A 62 -5.54 3.73 -6.47
CA ALA A 62 -4.49 3.07 -5.73
C ALA A 62 -3.19 3.88 -5.72
N ARG A 63 -2.82 4.54 -6.83
CA ARG A 63 -1.61 5.39 -6.87
C ARG A 63 -1.74 6.63 -5.99
N VAL A 64 -2.92 7.21 -5.90
CA VAL A 64 -3.16 8.37 -5.02
C VAL A 64 -3.09 7.97 -3.56
N HIS A 65 -3.74 6.86 -3.16
CA HIS A 65 -3.90 6.50 -1.76
C HIS A 65 -2.78 5.60 -1.20
N THR A 66 -2.03 4.90 -2.06
CA THR A 66 -0.99 3.95 -1.61
C THR A 66 0.42 4.26 -2.12
N SER A 67 0.66 5.50 -2.56
CA SER A 67 2.02 5.99 -2.85
C SER A 67 2.75 6.34 -1.56
N LEU A 68 4.07 6.22 -1.60
CA LEU A 68 4.95 6.67 -0.53
C LEU A 68 6.07 7.50 -1.14
N GLU A 69 6.35 8.65 -0.54
CA GLU A 69 7.42 9.54 -0.93
C GLU A 69 8.10 10.10 0.32
N LEU A 70 9.39 9.87 0.45
CA LEU A 70 10.22 10.42 1.50
C LEU A 70 11.14 11.48 0.90
N THR A 71 11.05 12.68 1.42
CA THR A 71 11.95 13.80 1.13
C THR A 71 12.79 14.12 2.35
N ALA A 72 13.75 15.04 2.24
CA ALA A 72 14.52 15.53 3.38
C ALA A 72 13.69 16.33 4.41
N GLN A 73 12.43 16.64 4.12
CA GLN A 73 11.58 17.49 4.95
C GLN A 73 10.33 16.79 5.46
N ALA A 74 9.81 15.81 4.73
CA ALA A 74 8.54 15.17 5.04
C ALA A 74 8.46 13.75 4.49
N LEU A 75 7.67 12.92 5.18
CA LEU A 75 7.18 11.63 4.74
C LEU A 75 5.75 11.79 4.24
N ARG A 76 5.51 11.58 2.96
CA ARG A 76 4.17 11.56 2.36
C ARG A 76 3.72 10.14 2.14
N GLN A 77 2.55 9.80 2.65
CA GLN A 77 1.90 8.52 2.41
C GLN A 77 0.46 8.71 1.95
N GLY A 78 0.20 8.37 0.70
CA GLY A 78 -1.10 8.63 0.09
C GLY A 78 -1.44 10.11 0.11
N THR A 79 -2.49 10.47 0.82
CA THR A 79 -3.00 11.85 0.96
C THR A 79 -2.43 12.58 2.17
N GLU A 80 -1.76 11.87 3.09
CA GLU A 80 -1.22 12.44 4.33
C GLU A 80 0.27 12.77 4.18
N THR A 81 0.65 13.95 4.67
CA THR A 81 2.05 14.39 4.72
C THR A 81 2.44 14.62 6.17
N LEU A 82 3.46 13.93 6.61
CA LEU A 82 4.04 14.01 7.95
C LEU A 82 5.39 14.72 7.88
N PRO A 83 5.54 15.91 8.46
CA PRO A 83 6.83 16.59 8.55
C PRO A 83 7.83 15.78 9.38
N LEU A 84 9.10 15.69 8.94
CA LEU A 84 10.12 14.92 9.65
C LEU A 84 10.44 15.47 11.04
N ASN A 85 10.28 16.77 11.26
CA ASN A 85 10.47 17.36 12.57
C ASN A 85 9.41 16.97 13.62
N GLU A 86 8.30 16.34 13.21
CA GLU A 86 7.34 15.74 14.12
C GLU A 86 7.74 14.33 14.54
N ILE A 87 8.64 13.67 13.80
CA ILE A 87 9.08 12.31 14.09
C ILE A 87 10.19 12.36 15.14
N VAL A 88 9.95 11.74 16.27
CA VAL A 88 10.90 11.69 17.41
C VAL A 88 11.77 10.43 17.34
N SER A 89 11.18 9.30 16.98
CA SER A 89 11.94 8.05 16.81
C SER A 89 11.29 7.09 15.82
N VAL A 90 12.13 6.25 15.24
CA VAL A 90 11.73 5.18 14.30
C VAL A 90 11.93 3.85 15.02
N TYR A 91 10.88 3.04 15.09
CA TYR A 91 10.96 1.75 15.76
C TYR A 91 11.68 0.70 14.91
N PRO A 92 12.47 -0.17 15.54
CA PRO A 92 13.09 -1.31 14.87
C PRO A 92 12.01 -2.29 14.35
N GLU A 93 12.46 -3.32 13.67
CA GLU A 93 11.56 -4.42 13.31
C GLU A 93 11.02 -5.09 14.57
N PRO A 94 9.70 -5.27 14.69
CA PRO A 94 9.13 -5.85 15.89
C PRO A 94 9.49 -7.34 16.00
N GLU A 95 9.90 -7.77 17.18
CA GLU A 95 10.14 -9.19 17.48
C GLU A 95 8.84 -10.02 17.35
N ASN A 96 7.72 -9.38 17.64
CA ASN A 96 6.39 -9.97 17.57
C ASN A 96 5.62 -9.47 16.35
N THR A 97 5.41 -10.33 15.37
CA THR A 97 4.63 -9.98 14.17
C THR A 97 3.14 -10.06 14.42
N VAL A 98 2.44 -8.97 14.15
CA VAL A 98 0.97 -8.99 14.03
C VAL A 98 0.62 -9.61 12.69
N ARG A 99 0.26 -10.88 12.69
CA ARG A 99 -0.18 -11.56 11.48
C ARG A 99 -1.64 -11.16 11.22
N ALA A 100 -1.89 -10.48 10.11
CA ALA A 100 -3.26 -10.28 9.65
C ALA A 100 -3.93 -11.66 9.50
N ALA A 101 -5.09 -11.84 10.12
CA ALA A 101 -5.87 -13.05 10.02
C ALA A 101 -6.05 -13.42 8.53
N GLY A 102 -5.61 -14.60 8.13
CA GLY A 102 -5.68 -15.06 6.76
C GLY A 102 -7.15 -15.25 6.34
N LEU A 103 -7.41 -15.38 5.04
CA LEU A 103 -8.75 -15.68 4.51
C LEU A 103 -9.38 -16.91 5.18
N VAL A 104 -8.58 -17.87 5.61
CA VAL A 104 -9.01 -19.09 6.31
C VAL A 104 -9.63 -18.77 7.67
N ASP A 105 -9.05 -17.82 8.43
CA ASP A 105 -9.58 -17.42 9.74
C ASP A 105 -10.92 -16.68 9.60
N LYS A 106 -11.10 -15.96 8.48
CA LYS A 106 -12.35 -15.26 8.15
C LYS A 106 -13.49 -16.27 7.84
N TRP A 107 -13.17 -17.40 7.20
CA TRP A 107 -14.13 -18.47 6.90
C TRP A 107 -14.52 -19.28 8.14
N GLN A 108 -13.67 -19.35 9.16
CA GLN A 108 -13.91 -20.07 10.41
C GLN A 108 -14.66 -19.23 11.46
N GLY A 109 -15.18 -18.04 11.09
CA GLY A 109 -15.97 -17.18 11.98
C GLY A 109 -15.18 -16.61 13.16
N ARG A 110 -13.84 -16.74 13.15
CA ARG A 110 -13.00 -16.04 14.12
C ARG A 110 -13.03 -14.55 13.78
N ALA A 111 -13.46 -13.76 14.76
CA ALA A 111 -13.44 -12.31 14.66
C ALA A 111 -12.08 -11.85 14.10
N LEU A 112 -12.09 -10.78 13.29
CA LEU A 112 -10.89 -10.12 12.75
C LEU A 112 -10.00 -9.63 13.92
N GLY A 113 -9.37 -10.57 14.62
CA GLY A 113 -8.42 -10.34 15.68
C GLY A 113 -7.03 -10.50 15.11
N TYR A 114 -6.20 -9.50 15.32
CA TYR A 114 -4.78 -9.64 15.14
C TYR A 114 -4.28 -10.68 16.15
N SER A 115 -3.80 -11.82 15.69
CA SER A 115 -3.17 -12.81 16.56
C SER A 115 -1.71 -12.38 16.75
N ALA A 116 -1.43 -11.76 17.89
CA ALA A 116 -0.07 -11.41 18.28
C ALA A 116 0.56 -12.55 19.05
N THR A 117 1.81 -12.87 18.74
CA THR A 117 2.58 -13.91 19.43
C THR A 117 3.32 -13.35 20.65
N GLY A 118 2.78 -12.33 21.30
CA GLY A 118 3.39 -11.67 22.47
C GLY A 118 2.79 -10.30 22.76
N PRO A 119 3.31 -9.58 23.78
CA PRO A 119 2.86 -8.22 24.07
C PRO A 119 3.15 -7.30 22.88
N LEU A 120 2.12 -6.58 22.44
CA LEU A 120 2.25 -5.62 21.35
C LEU A 120 2.85 -4.30 21.85
N GLU A 121 3.73 -3.74 21.06
CA GLU A 121 4.20 -2.37 21.28
C GLU A 121 3.10 -1.37 20.93
N LYS A 122 3.07 -0.21 21.59
CA LYS A 122 2.03 0.82 21.42
C LYS A 122 1.83 1.23 19.97
N TRP A 123 2.90 1.32 19.20
CA TRP A 123 2.82 1.70 17.78
C TRP A 123 2.15 0.64 16.90
N GLN A 124 2.21 -0.65 17.28
CA GLN A 124 1.61 -1.75 16.49
C GLN A 124 0.08 -1.70 16.45
N THR A 125 -0.53 -1.01 17.42
CA THR A 125 -1.98 -0.76 17.48
C THR A 125 -2.37 0.64 17.03
N ALA A 126 -1.39 1.45 16.65
CA ALA A 126 -1.62 2.81 16.20
C ALA A 126 -2.25 2.85 14.79
N ARG A 127 -2.82 4.00 14.43
CA ARG A 127 -3.38 4.20 13.09
C ARG A 127 -2.29 4.12 12.00
N ALA A 128 -2.66 3.64 10.83
CA ALA A 128 -1.81 3.74 9.64
C ALA A 128 -1.84 5.16 9.06
N LEU A 129 -0.71 5.62 8.50
CA LEU A 129 -0.66 6.87 7.74
C LEU A 129 -1.45 6.75 6.43
N GLY A 130 -1.86 7.90 5.88
CA GLY A 130 -2.63 7.97 4.64
C GLY A 130 -4.13 7.87 4.85
N GLU A 131 -4.62 8.14 6.08
CA GLU A 131 -6.05 8.09 6.46
C GLU A 131 -6.70 6.70 6.22
N LEU A 132 -5.89 5.65 6.25
CA LEU A 132 -6.36 4.29 6.05
C LEU A 132 -6.75 3.66 7.39
N SER A 133 -7.74 2.76 7.34
CA SER A 133 -8.18 1.98 8.51
C SER A 133 -7.14 0.95 8.97
N GLY A 134 -6.07 0.74 8.19
CA GLY A 134 -4.99 -0.18 8.50
C GLY A 134 -3.96 -0.23 7.38
N VAL A 135 -2.87 -0.95 7.62
CA VAL A 135 -1.79 -1.12 6.64
C VAL A 135 -2.29 -1.85 5.41
N PRO A 136 -2.05 -1.34 4.17
CA PRO A 136 -2.49 -1.98 2.94
C PRO A 136 -1.88 -3.37 2.75
N LYS A 137 -2.61 -4.26 2.08
CA LYS A 137 -2.10 -5.61 1.75
C LYS A 137 -0.79 -5.55 0.97
N GLY A 138 0.16 -6.39 1.35
CA GLY A 138 1.49 -6.46 0.71
C GLY A 138 2.43 -5.31 1.11
N ARG A 139 2.09 -4.59 2.16
CA ARG A 139 2.95 -3.60 2.82
C ARG A 139 3.24 -4.04 4.24
N THR A 140 4.41 -3.68 4.73
CA THR A 140 4.83 -3.95 6.12
C THR A 140 4.83 -2.65 6.91
N PRO A 141 4.30 -2.64 8.14
CA PRO A 141 4.29 -1.44 8.97
C PRO A 141 5.70 -1.09 9.47
N VAL A 142 5.94 0.21 9.60
CA VAL A 142 7.11 0.80 10.25
C VAL A 142 6.58 1.74 11.34
N GLY A 143 6.90 1.45 12.59
CA GLY A 143 6.44 2.24 13.73
C GLY A 143 7.16 3.57 13.82
N LEU A 144 6.41 4.64 14.03
CA LEU A 144 6.92 5.98 14.25
C LEU A 144 6.33 6.55 15.54
N ARG A 145 7.19 7.14 16.36
CA ARG A 145 6.79 7.98 17.49
C ARG A 145 6.88 9.43 17.08
N LEU A 146 5.81 10.16 17.30
CA LEU A 146 5.69 11.56 17.01
C LEU A 146 5.80 12.41 18.28
N THR A 147 5.99 13.69 18.11
CA THR A 147 5.91 14.68 19.19
C THR A 147 4.57 14.56 19.94
N GLY A 148 4.60 14.75 21.27
CA GLY A 148 3.42 14.59 22.13
C GLY A 148 3.00 13.15 22.38
N ASP A 149 3.93 12.20 22.33
CA ASP A 149 3.75 10.77 22.61
C ASP A 149 2.65 10.11 21.75
N ARG A 150 2.51 10.59 20.51
CA ARG A 150 1.62 10.02 19.50
C ARG A 150 2.36 8.93 18.72
N TYR A 151 1.64 7.90 18.32
CA TYR A 151 2.18 6.78 17.54
C TYR A 151 1.41 6.64 16.24
N VAL A 152 2.15 6.33 15.16
CA VAL A 152 1.57 6.04 13.84
C VAL A 152 2.35 4.91 13.17
N GLN A 153 1.70 4.24 12.22
CA GLN A 153 2.31 3.23 11.37
C GLN A 153 2.52 3.82 9.97
N ALA A 154 3.76 4.09 9.61
CA ALA A 154 4.15 4.18 8.20
C ALA A 154 4.15 2.75 7.62
N TRP A 155 4.10 2.62 6.30
CA TRP A 155 4.08 1.31 5.65
C TRP A 155 4.82 1.36 4.32
N ALA A 156 5.55 0.27 4.00
CA ALA A 156 6.33 0.17 2.78
C ALA A 156 6.34 -1.28 2.24
N ARG A 157 6.69 -1.45 0.98
CA ARG A 157 7.05 -2.77 0.41
C ARG A 157 8.44 -3.21 0.87
N LYS A 158 9.33 -2.23 1.03
CA LYS A 158 10.70 -2.43 1.52
C LYS A 158 10.88 -1.68 2.84
N PRO A 159 10.36 -2.23 3.96
CA PRO A 159 10.34 -1.52 5.24
C PRO A 159 11.75 -1.20 5.75
N ASP A 160 12.72 -2.08 5.49
CA ASP A 160 14.10 -1.90 5.96
C ASP A 160 14.77 -0.69 5.31
N VAL A 161 14.53 -0.49 4.00
CA VAL A 161 15.04 0.68 3.28
C VAL A 161 14.39 1.96 3.80
N LEU A 162 13.07 1.96 3.98
CA LEU A 162 12.36 3.10 4.54
C LEU A 162 12.86 3.42 5.95
N ARG A 163 13.02 2.40 6.80
CA ARG A 163 13.52 2.54 8.18
C ARG A 163 14.94 3.12 8.19
N ALA A 164 15.84 2.61 7.36
CA ALA A 164 17.21 3.09 7.27
C ALA A 164 17.27 4.57 6.82
N GLU A 165 16.49 4.96 5.81
CA GLU A 165 16.45 6.36 5.36
C GLU A 165 15.82 7.29 6.41
N LEU A 166 14.75 6.87 7.07
CA LEU A 166 14.15 7.64 8.16
C LEU A 166 15.12 7.81 9.35
N SER A 167 15.82 6.76 9.75
CA SER A 167 16.80 6.82 10.85
C SER A 167 18.01 7.72 10.55
N ARG A 168 18.32 7.92 9.28
CA ARG A 168 19.36 8.89 8.88
C ARG A 168 18.91 10.34 9.03
N LEU A 169 17.60 10.59 8.80
CA LEU A 169 17.02 11.93 8.76
C LEU A 169 16.49 12.38 10.12
N VAL A 170 16.04 11.42 10.92
CA VAL A 170 15.56 11.64 12.27
C VAL A 170 16.67 11.23 13.22
N PRO A 171 17.42 12.18 13.81
CA PRO A 171 18.38 11.83 14.84
C PRO A 171 17.64 11.16 15.98
N ASP A 172 18.11 9.97 16.40
CA ASP A 172 17.52 9.23 17.51
C ASP A 172 17.37 10.17 18.72
N GLY A 173 16.17 10.68 18.87
CA GLY A 173 15.77 11.28 20.12
C GLY A 173 15.75 10.14 21.14
N ALA A 174 16.72 10.12 22.03
CA ALA A 174 16.80 9.15 23.13
C ALA A 174 15.42 8.97 23.79
N PRO A 175 15.14 7.75 24.27
CA PRO A 175 13.86 7.39 24.89
C PRO A 175 13.55 8.26 26.09
#